data_597e6a23d55f470c04e79d8362b228d2
#
_entry.id   597e6a23d55f470c04e79d8362b228d2
#
_cell.length_a   1.000
_cell.length_b   1.000
_cell.length_c   1.000
_cell.angle_alpha   90.00
_cell.angle_beta   90.00
_cell.angle_gamma   90.00
#
_symmetry.space_group_name_H-M   'P 1'
#
loop_
_entity.id
_entity.type
_entity.pdbx_description
1 polymer ?
#
loop_
_entity_poly.entity_id
_entity_poly.type
_entity_poly.pdbx_seq_one_letter_code
_entity_poly.pdbx_strand_id
1 'polypeptide(L)'
;WLFRDCLIDEVKYIIDHSDTKFLFGEGQEEVDKAISVFNECPKLEKIIWDDPKGMRDYDEDYLISLKEVQELGRELDQQQPELFEKMIKKGHGDEVALLFYTSGTTSLPKGALLSHNNMLTMGQHLMAVDPCIETDDYASYLPFAWIGEQMMSISCGLQVGYTINFPEEPETAQENIREIGPHVMFAPPRMYEQMTRTVQVRYLDASWIKRKFYEFSTKVGYHVADLKFEKRPIPWHWTLLNWLAYITVQKKIKDHLGLSRVRNAYTGGAAMGPDHFRFFHALGVNLKQIYGQTEVAGISVVHRSGDIKFDTVGHPIPETEIKITEDGEILTRSPSVFLGYYKNPEVTKETLKDGWLYSGDKGFIDDDGHLVVFDRTKDVFILRDGKPFSPQYLETRLKFSPYVRDSWVIGDKREYITAVICIDYSVVGKWADEKKINYTSYQELSQMPEVYNLVEEQILQANKDLPEAARVEKFINLYKEFDADDDELTRTRKLRRGFVENRYKDIVEALYLNDDNVHIDTTIKYEDGRQAHIITDLHIRKLKE
;
A
#
# COMPACT_ATOMS: atom_id res chain seq x y z
N TRP A 1 16.16 -8.71 4.48
CA TRP A 1 15.98 -7.31 4.07
C TRP A 1 15.34 -6.50 5.19
N LEU A 2 15.84 -5.29 5.42
CA LEU A 2 15.31 -4.32 6.39
C LEU A 2 14.75 -3.11 5.64
N PHE A 3 13.72 -2.49 6.19
CA PHE A 3 13.31 -1.17 5.71
C PHE A 3 14.34 -0.13 6.13
N ARG A 4 14.66 0.81 5.25
CA ARG A 4 15.65 1.86 5.50
C ARG A 4 15.33 2.70 6.73
N ASP A 5 14.05 2.93 6.97
CA ASP A 5 13.51 3.69 8.09
C ASP A 5 13.28 2.89 9.39
N CYS A 6 13.79 1.64 9.49
CA CYS A 6 13.73 0.86 10.73
C CYS A 6 14.40 1.58 11.90
N LEU A 7 13.75 1.51 13.08
CA LEU A 7 14.36 1.96 14.32
C LEU A 7 15.52 1.06 14.74
N ILE A 8 16.45 1.59 15.53
CA ILE A 8 17.63 0.85 16.01
C ILE A 8 17.22 -0.44 16.74
N ASP A 9 16.19 -0.39 17.58
CA ASP A 9 15.68 -1.57 18.29
C ASP A 9 15.10 -2.63 17.35
N GLU A 10 14.45 -2.22 16.25
CA GLU A 10 13.94 -3.14 15.23
C GLU A 10 15.11 -3.77 14.46
N VAL A 11 16.10 -2.97 14.08
CA VAL A 11 17.34 -3.44 13.42
C VAL A 11 18.03 -4.49 14.30
N LYS A 12 18.25 -4.18 15.58
CA LYS A 12 18.84 -5.09 16.56
C LYS A 12 18.05 -6.41 16.65
N TYR A 13 16.72 -6.31 16.84
CA TYR A 13 15.89 -7.49 16.97
C TYR A 13 15.98 -8.40 15.75
N ILE A 14 15.90 -7.83 14.54
CA ILE A 14 15.91 -8.62 13.31
C ILE A 14 17.27 -9.26 13.09
N ILE A 15 18.37 -8.55 13.30
CA ILE A 15 19.75 -9.07 13.16
C ILE A 15 19.99 -10.23 14.12
N ASP A 16 19.68 -10.05 15.40
CA ASP A 16 19.90 -11.07 16.43
C ASP A 16 18.98 -12.28 16.25
N HIS A 17 17.67 -12.04 16.03
CA HIS A 17 16.69 -13.12 15.85
C HIS A 17 16.97 -13.96 14.59
N SER A 18 17.41 -13.33 13.48
CA SER A 18 17.69 -14.03 12.21
C SER A 18 19.03 -14.78 12.22
N ASP A 19 19.83 -14.66 13.27
CA ASP A 19 21.19 -15.19 13.31
C ASP A 19 22.08 -14.66 12.17
N THR A 20 21.88 -13.38 11.79
CA THR A 20 22.60 -12.73 10.71
C THR A 20 24.12 -12.70 11.00
N LYS A 21 24.91 -13.17 10.03
CA LYS A 21 26.38 -13.13 10.07
C LYS A 21 26.96 -11.94 9.33
N PHE A 22 26.37 -11.60 8.20
CA PHE A 22 26.80 -10.52 7.33
C PHE A 22 25.66 -9.57 7.09
N LEU A 23 25.85 -8.28 7.35
CA LEU A 23 24.90 -7.23 7.07
C LEU A 23 25.40 -6.39 5.91
N PHE A 24 24.53 -6.11 4.97
CA PHE A 24 24.78 -5.23 3.83
C PHE A 24 24.10 -3.89 4.07
N GLY A 25 24.88 -2.80 4.07
CA GLY A 25 24.39 -1.42 4.10
C GLY A 25 24.78 -0.71 2.81
N GLU A 26 23.89 0.10 2.26
CA GLU A 26 24.18 0.89 1.07
C GLU A 26 25.17 2.00 1.41
N GLY A 27 24.85 2.82 2.41
CA GLY A 27 25.61 3.99 2.77
C GLY A 27 25.78 4.20 4.28
N GLN A 28 26.23 5.40 4.63
CA GLN A 28 26.57 5.77 5.99
C GLN A 28 25.43 5.56 6.98
N GLU A 29 24.19 5.94 6.65
CA GLU A 29 23.05 5.86 7.57
C GLU A 29 22.76 4.43 8.02
N GLU A 30 22.77 3.47 7.08
CA GLU A 30 22.54 2.05 7.36
C GLU A 30 23.70 1.45 8.16
N VAL A 31 24.93 1.87 7.84
CA VAL A 31 26.14 1.45 8.56
C VAL A 31 26.13 1.96 9.99
N ASP A 32 25.76 3.23 10.24
CA ASP A 32 25.67 3.79 11.59
C ASP A 32 24.68 3.04 12.47
N LYS A 33 23.51 2.71 11.91
CA LYS A 33 22.51 1.87 12.60
C LYS A 33 23.08 0.49 12.94
N ALA A 34 23.81 -0.12 12.01
CA ALA A 34 24.44 -1.43 12.20
C ALA A 34 25.54 -1.40 13.26
N ILE A 35 26.42 -0.40 13.23
CA ILE A 35 27.50 -0.19 14.22
C ILE A 35 26.89 -0.05 15.63
N SER A 36 25.82 0.73 15.77
CA SER A 36 25.19 0.99 17.06
C SER A 36 24.69 -0.28 17.77
N VAL A 37 24.39 -1.35 17.02
CA VAL A 37 23.90 -2.63 17.55
C VAL A 37 24.90 -3.79 17.45
N PHE A 38 26.06 -3.58 16.83
CA PHE A 38 27.03 -4.63 16.54
C PHE A 38 27.41 -5.45 17.76
N ASN A 39 27.78 -4.79 18.87
CA ASN A 39 28.20 -5.45 20.11
C ASN A 39 27.06 -6.23 20.81
N GLU A 40 25.83 -5.96 20.44
CA GLU A 40 24.65 -6.61 21.01
C GLU A 40 24.14 -7.76 20.13
N CYS A 41 24.73 -7.96 18.95
CA CYS A 41 24.39 -9.01 17.98
C CYS A 41 25.58 -9.99 17.82
N PRO A 42 25.77 -10.96 18.72
CA PRO A 42 27.01 -11.75 18.83
C PRO A 42 27.30 -12.65 17.61
N LYS A 43 26.34 -12.86 16.72
CA LYS A 43 26.52 -13.63 15.47
C LYS A 43 26.89 -12.77 14.27
N LEU A 44 26.78 -11.45 14.39
CA LEU A 44 27.16 -10.53 13.33
C LEU A 44 28.69 -10.44 13.25
N GLU A 45 29.24 -10.92 12.14
CA GLU A 45 30.69 -11.02 11.91
C GLU A 45 31.24 -9.82 11.14
N LYS A 46 30.48 -9.34 10.12
CA LYS A 46 30.91 -8.21 9.26
C LYS A 46 29.73 -7.37 8.82
N ILE A 47 29.99 -6.07 8.64
CA ILE A 47 29.10 -5.12 7.99
C ILE A 47 29.75 -4.73 6.66
N ILE A 48 29.06 -4.96 5.56
CA ILE A 48 29.52 -4.70 4.19
C ILE A 48 28.84 -3.42 3.70
N TRP A 49 29.62 -2.47 3.18
CA TRP A 49 29.09 -1.21 2.66
C TRP A 49 29.51 -0.99 1.19
N ASP A 50 28.70 -0.22 0.43
CA ASP A 50 28.92 0.02 -1.00
C ASP A 50 29.27 1.49 -1.30
N ASP A 51 28.44 2.46 -0.88
CA ASP A 51 28.69 3.89 -1.15
C ASP A 51 29.80 4.43 -0.22
N PRO A 52 30.95 4.90 -0.78
CA PRO A 52 32.04 5.45 0.00
C PRO A 52 31.76 6.84 0.60
N LYS A 53 30.62 7.44 0.27
CA LYS A 53 30.24 8.76 0.76
C LYS A 53 30.01 8.72 2.27
N GLY A 54 30.74 9.56 3.01
CA GLY A 54 30.66 9.62 4.47
C GLY A 54 31.49 8.56 5.20
N MET A 55 32.07 7.55 4.51
CA MET A 55 32.76 6.40 5.14
C MET A 55 34.24 6.61 5.45
N ARG A 56 34.79 7.84 5.32
CA ARG A 56 36.25 8.08 5.41
C ARG A 56 36.84 7.92 6.81
N ASP A 57 36.05 8.19 7.84
CA ASP A 57 36.50 8.25 9.23
C ASP A 57 36.16 6.98 10.03
N TYR A 58 35.73 5.91 9.32
CA TYR A 58 35.41 4.61 9.92
C TYR A 58 36.59 3.67 9.77
N ASP A 59 37.06 3.12 10.90
CA ASP A 59 38.24 2.24 10.98
C ASP A 59 37.96 0.92 11.74
N GLU A 60 36.68 0.58 11.95
CA GLU A 60 36.30 -0.64 12.63
C GLU A 60 36.66 -1.89 11.83
N ASP A 61 37.39 -2.83 12.44
CA ASP A 61 37.85 -4.07 11.83
C ASP A 61 36.72 -4.96 11.24
N TYR A 62 35.48 -4.78 11.69
CA TYR A 62 34.33 -5.53 11.19
C TYR A 62 33.64 -4.86 10.00
N LEU A 63 34.07 -3.67 9.59
CA LEU A 63 33.60 -3.02 8.36
C LEU A 63 34.46 -3.48 7.18
N ILE A 64 33.82 -3.71 6.05
CA ILE A 64 34.48 -4.07 4.79
C ILE A 64 33.67 -3.50 3.62
N SER A 65 34.32 -2.92 2.63
CA SER A 65 33.65 -2.45 1.43
C SER A 65 33.24 -3.61 0.53
N LEU A 66 32.14 -3.42 -0.24
CA LEU A 66 31.73 -4.37 -1.26
C LEU A 66 32.85 -4.65 -2.28
N LYS A 67 33.64 -3.63 -2.59
CA LYS A 67 34.77 -3.76 -3.50
C LYS A 67 35.84 -4.72 -2.97
N GLU A 68 36.18 -4.63 -1.67
CA GLU A 68 37.11 -5.56 -1.03
C GLU A 68 36.57 -6.99 -0.99
N VAL A 69 35.24 -7.16 -0.71
CA VAL A 69 34.58 -8.47 -0.78
C VAL A 69 34.69 -9.06 -2.18
N GLN A 70 34.50 -8.24 -3.22
CA GLN A 70 34.65 -8.67 -4.62
C GLN A 70 36.09 -9.05 -4.97
N GLU A 71 37.08 -8.37 -4.41
CA GLU A 71 38.49 -8.72 -4.60
C GLU A 71 38.83 -10.06 -3.93
N LEU A 72 38.41 -10.26 -2.68
CA LEU A 72 38.53 -11.55 -2.00
C LEU A 72 37.84 -12.67 -2.78
N GLY A 73 36.68 -12.40 -3.37
CA GLY A 73 35.98 -13.35 -4.23
C GLY A 73 36.76 -13.71 -5.49
N ARG A 74 37.40 -12.76 -6.16
CA ARG A 74 38.26 -13.00 -7.34
C ARG A 74 39.52 -13.83 -6.97
N GLU A 75 40.13 -13.53 -5.82
CA GLU A 75 41.27 -14.32 -5.34
C GLU A 75 40.87 -15.77 -5.04
N LEU A 76 39.72 -15.96 -4.41
CA LEU A 76 39.18 -17.30 -4.13
C LEU A 76 38.85 -18.07 -5.40
N ASP A 77 38.25 -17.41 -6.41
CA ASP A 77 37.96 -18.01 -7.69
C ASP A 77 39.23 -18.45 -8.44
N GLN A 78 40.30 -17.66 -8.40
CA GLN A 78 41.60 -18.06 -8.95
C GLN A 78 42.19 -19.30 -8.26
N GLN A 79 42.00 -19.42 -6.94
CA GLN A 79 42.49 -20.56 -6.16
C GLN A 79 41.61 -21.80 -6.32
N GLN A 80 40.29 -21.61 -6.49
CA GLN A 80 39.28 -22.65 -6.53
C GLN A 80 38.20 -22.37 -7.62
N PRO A 81 38.58 -22.42 -8.92
CA PRO A 81 37.70 -21.98 -10.00
C PRO A 81 36.41 -22.80 -10.16
N GLU A 82 36.34 -24.00 -9.60
CA GLU A 82 35.13 -24.85 -9.65
C GLU A 82 34.25 -24.69 -8.39
N LEU A 83 34.64 -23.88 -7.41
CA LEU A 83 33.95 -23.79 -6.12
C LEU A 83 32.53 -23.30 -6.30
N PHE A 84 32.34 -22.23 -7.08
CA PHE A 84 31.02 -21.63 -7.34
C PHE A 84 30.05 -22.65 -7.97
N GLU A 85 30.49 -23.35 -9.02
CA GLU A 85 29.68 -24.38 -9.68
C GLU A 85 29.37 -25.57 -8.76
N LYS A 86 30.32 -25.96 -7.90
CA LYS A 86 30.11 -27.01 -6.90
C LYS A 86 29.09 -26.57 -5.84
N MET A 87 29.09 -25.31 -5.44
CA MET A 87 28.15 -24.75 -4.47
C MET A 87 26.73 -24.70 -5.05
N ILE A 88 26.57 -24.21 -6.30
CA ILE A 88 25.27 -24.19 -6.97
C ILE A 88 24.67 -25.61 -7.06
N LYS A 89 25.49 -26.62 -7.42
CA LYS A 89 25.03 -28.01 -7.55
C LYS A 89 24.60 -28.66 -6.23
N LYS A 90 24.95 -28.07 -5.09
CA LYS A 90 24.53 -28.54 -3.75
C LYS A 90 23.16 -27.99 -3.34
N GLY A 91 22.74 -26.87 -3.93
CA GLY A 91 21.48 -26.23 -3.56
C GLY A 91 20.26 -27.06 -4.01
N HIS A 92 19.24 -27.08 -3.19
CA HIS A 92 17.97 -27.75 -3.45
C HIS A 92 16.81 -26.75 -3.38
N GLY A 93 15.79 -26.96 -4.20
CA GLY A 93 14.63 -26.08 -4.28
C GLY A 93 13.84 -25.92 -2.96
N ASP A 94 13.93 -26.92 -2.08
CA ASP A 94 13.25 -26.92 -0.77
C ASP A 94 14.05 -26.21 0.34
N GLU A 95 15.31 -25.80 0.04
CA GLU A 95 16.09 -25.02 1.00
C GLU A 95 15.53 -23.61 1.15
N VAL A 96 15.74 -23.01 2.34
CA VAL A 96 15.30 -21.64 2.64
C VAL A 96 16.07 -20.67 1.76
N ALA A 97 15.33 -19.95 0.91
CA ALA A 97 15.85 -18.86 0.08
C ALA A 97 15.78 -17.53 0.81
N LEU A 98 14.68 -17.29 1.53
CA LEU A 98 14.38 -16.02 2.18
C LEU A 98 13.85 -16.24 3.59
N LEU A 99 14.33 -15.40 4.51
CA LEU A 99 13.73 -15.18 5.81
C LEU A 99 13.09 -13.77 5.79
N PHE A 100 11.77 -13.73 5.79
CA PHE A 100 11.02 -12.51 5.58
C PHE A 100 10.28 -12.07 6.83
N TYR A 101 10.59 -10.87 7.34
CA TYR A 101 9.94 -10.36 8.55
C TYR A 101 8.62 -9.66 8.24
N THR A 102 7.54 -10.17 8.82
CA THR A 102 6.19 -9.60 8.70
C THR A 102 5.86 -8.77 9.92
N SER A 103 5.40 -7.54 9.73
CA SER A 103 4.94 -6.69 10.82
C SER A 103 3.58 -7.17 11.34
N GLY A 104 3.56 -7.83 12.48
CA GLY A 104 2.34 -8.04 13.24
C GLY A 104 1.84 -6.71 13.83
N THR A 105 0.53 -6.48 13.84
CA THR A 105 -0.06 -5.25 14.39
C THR A 105 0.06 -5.09 15.92
N THR A 106 0.52 -6.12 16.63
CA THR A 106 0.50 -6.17 18.11
C THR A 106 1.71 -6.83 18.77
N SER A 107 2.70 -7.29 18.00
CA SER A 107 3.86 -8.05 18.53
C SER A 107 5.11 -7.79 17.68
N LEU A 108 6.27 -8.22 18.17
CA LEU A 108 7.52 -8.20 17.40
C LEU A 108 7.34 -8.90 16.04
N PRO A 109 8.04 -8.43 14.98
CA PRO A 109 7.95 -9.02 13.66
C PRO A 109 8.29 -10.51 13.65
N LYS A 110 7.56 -11.31 12.87
CA LYS A 110 7.78 -12.75 12.73
C LYS A 110 8.55 -13.03 11.45
N GLY A 111 9.55 -13.91 11.51
CA GLY A 111 10.34 -14.30 10.34
C GLY A 111 9.70 -15.47 9.59
N ALA A 112 9.07 -15.23 8.45
CA ALA A 112 8.53 -16.26 7.57
C ALA A 112 9.65 -16.89 6.73
N LEU A 113 9.71 -18.22 6.68
CA LEU A 113 10.69 -19.00 5.93
C LEU A 113 10.11 -19.36 4.56
N LEU A 114 10.71 -18.86 3.49
CA LEU A 114 10.33 -19.16 2.11
C LEU A 114 11.44 -19.95 1.42
N SER A 115 11.10 -21.08 0.81
CA SER A 115 12.04 -21.86 -0.01
C SER A 115 12.18 -21.29 -1.41
N HIS A 116 13.22 -21.71 -2.13
CA HIS A 116 13.38 -21.40 -3.55
C HIS A 116 12.13 -21.85 -4.34
N ASN A 117 11.62 -23.07 -4.07
CA ASN A 117 10.43 -23.60 -4.71
C ASN A 117 9.20 -22.73 -4.44
N ASN A 118 8.98 -22.25 -3.20
CA ASN A 118 7.84 -21.37 -2.91
C ASN A 118 7.84 -20.12 -3.81
N MET A 119 9.00 -19.46 -3.90
CA MET A 119 9.17 -18.24 -4.68
C MET A 119 9.01 -18.47 -6.18
N LEU A 120 9.70 -19.48 -6.74
CA LEU A 120 9.67 -19.77 -8.17
C LEU A 120 8.28 -20.25 -8.63
N THR A 121 7.62 -21.11 -7.85
CA THR A 121 6.27 -21.60 -8.17
C THR A 121 5.26 -20.47 -8.20
N MET A 122 5.30 -19.55 -7.25
CA MET A 122 4.40 -18.38 -7.24
C MET A 122 4.61 -17.53 -8.51
N GLY A 123 5.86 -17.22 -8.87
CA GLY A 123 6.17 -16.48 -10.10
C GLY A 123 5.68 -17.20 -11.36
N GLN A 124 5.86 -18.52 -11.45
CA GLN A 124 5.38 -19.34 -12.55
C GLN A 124 3.85 -19.28 -12.68
N HIS A 125 3.15 -19.38 -11.57
CA HIS A 125 1.68 -19.34 -11.55
C HIS A 125 1.13 -17.96 -11.93
N LEU A 126 1.78 -16.87 -11.50
CA LEU A 126 1.39 -15.53 -11.93
C LEU A 126 1.63 -15.35 -13.43
N MET A 127 2.76 -15.80 -13.95
CA MET A 127 3.07 -15.71 -15.38
C MET A 127 2.16 -16.60 -16.24
N ALA A 128 1.62 -17.68 -15.69
CA ALA A 128 0.60 -18.48 -16.38
C ALA A 128 -0.75 -17.75 -16.51
N VAL A 129 -1.05 -16.83 -15.58
CA VAL A 129 -2.26 -15.99 -15.63
C VAL A 129 -2.08 -14.79 -16.55
N ASP A 130 -0.99 -14.08 -16.38
CA ASP A 130 -0.66 -12.82 -17.05
C ASP A 130 0.75 -12.89 -17.63
N PRO A 131 0.93 -13.50 -18.80
CA PRO A 131 2.23 -13.67 -19.39
C PRO A 131 2.97 -12.35 -19.61
N CYS A 132 4.20 -12.28 -19.10
CA CYS A 132 5.18 -11.27 -19.45
C CYS A 132 6.18 -11.87 -20.45
N ILE A 133 6.90 -11.02 -21.17
CA ILE A 133 7.89 -11.43 -22.17
C ILE A 133 9.24 -10.77 -21.88
N GLU A 134 10.32 -11.34 -22.40
CA GLU A 134 11.70 -10.89 -22.21
C GLU A 134 11.95 -9.43 -22.58
N THR A 135 11.17 -8.89 -23.53
CA THR A 135 11.27 -7.49 -23.94
C THR A 135 10.45 -6.52 -23.10
N ASP A 136 9.86 -6.97 -22.01
CA ASP A 136 9.13 -6.10 -21.10
C ASP A 136 10.08 -5.35 -20.18
N ASP A 137 9.61 -4.18 -19.75
CA ASP A 137 10.24 -3.38 -18.72
C ASP A 137 9.38 -3.44 -17.45
N TYR A 138 10.02 -3.72 -16.33
CA TYR A 138 9.46 -3.59 -14.99
C TYR A 138 10.17 -2.45 -14.26
N ALA A 139 9.44 -1.63 -13.52
CA ALA A 139 10.01 -0.60 -12.65
C ALA A 139 10.03 -1.12 -11.21
N SER A 140 11.23 -1.42 -10.71
CA SER A 140 11.52 -1.90 -9.36
C SER A 140 11.78 -0.70 -8.45
N TYR A 141 10.76 -0.19 -7.80
CA TYR A 141 10.84 0.99 -6.94
C TYR A 141 10.36 0.74 -5.51
N LEU A 142 9.81 -0.43 -5.25
CA LEU A 142 9.35 -0.81 -3.92
C LEU A 142 10.54 -1.38 -3.10
N PRO A 143 10.49 -1.24 -1.78
CA PRO A 143 11.54 -1.82 -0.94
C PRO A 143 11.62 -3.34 -1.08
N PHE A 144 12.82 -3.90 -1.23
CA PHE A 144 13.04 -5.35 -1.22
C PHE A 144 12.65 -6.04 0.10
N ALA A 145 12.46 -5.26 1.17
CA ALA A 145 11.84 -5.70 2.41
C ALA A 145 10.33 -5.96 2.28
N TRP A 146 9.73 -5.74 1.11
CA TRP A 146 8.33 -6.07 0.82
C TRP A 146 8.24 -7.25 -0.16
N ILE A 147 7.47 -8.28 0.20
CA ILE A 147 7.37 -9.52 -0.59
C ILE A 147 6.91 -9.28 -2.03
N GLY A 148 6.07 -8.25 -2.24
CA GLY A 148 5.61 -7.88 -3.58
C GLY A 148 6.74 -7.49 -4.53
N GLU A 149 7.80 -6.84 -4.04
CA GLU A 149 8.96 -6.52 -4.86
C GLU A 149 9.78 -7.76 -5.17
N GLN A 150 10.05 -8.62 -4.18
CA GLN A 150 10.73 -9.91 -4.37
C GLN A 150 9.99 -10.79 -5.39
N MET A 151 8.66 -10.80 -5.31
CA MET A 151 7.82 -11.53 -6.24
C MET A 151 8.02 -11.07 -7.68
N MET A 152 7.95 -9.78 -7.93
CA MET A 152 8.06 -9.24 -9.29
C MET A 152 9.50 -9.26 -9.78
N SER A 153 10.44 -8.68 -9.03
CA SER A 153 11.83 -8.54 -9.48
C SER A 153 12.58 -9.88 -9.49
N ILE A 154 12.45 -10.70 -8.45
CA ILE A 154 13.22 -11.94 -8.34
C ILE A 154 12.46 -13.10 -8.97
N SER A 155 11.27 -13.43 -8.44
CA SER A 155 10.57 -14.66 -8.88
C SER A 155 10.13 -14.60 -10.34
N CYS A 156 9.44 -13.54 -10.74
CA CYS A 156 9.01 -13.38 -12.13
C CYS A 156 10.17 -12.96 -13.04
N GLY A 157 11.04 -12.06 -12.58
CA GLY A 157 12.18 -11.56 -13.36
C GLY A 157 13.14 -12.67 -13.78
N LEU A 158 13.51 -13.59 -12.87
CA LEU A 158 14.38 -14.73 -13.18
C LEU A 158 13.75 -15.71 -14.18
N GLN A 159 12.43 -15.87 -14.15
CA GLN A 159 11.74 -16.82 -15.04
C GLN A 159 11.50 -16.26 -16.43
N VAL A 160 11.19 -14.98 -16.54
CA VAL A 160 10.83 -14.33 -17.80
C VAL A 160 12.05 -13.70 -18.48
N GLY A 161 13.01 -13.17 -17.70
CA GLY A 161 14.17 -12.45 -18.21
C GLY A 161 13.87 -11.03 -18.68
N TYR A 162 12.80 -10.41 -18.20
CA TYR A 162 12.50 -9.02 -18.54
C TYR A 162 13.46 -8.03 -17.90
N THR A 163 13.52 -6.82 -18.44
CA THR A 163 14.39 -5.77 -17.91
C THR A 163 13.84 -5.20 -16.62
N ILE A 164 14.66 -5.24 -15.56
CA ILE A 164 14.34 -4.62 -14.27
C ILE A 164 15.05 -3.26 -14.23
N ASN A 165 14.26 -2.20 -14.10
CA ASN A 165 14.73 -0.83 -14.04
C ASN A 165 14.58 -0.30 -12.61
N PHE A 166 15.66 0.21 -12.03
CA PHE A 166 15.65 0.82 -10.70
C PHE A 166 15.56 2.34 -10.81
N PRO A 167 14.73 3.02 -10.02
CA PRO A 167 14.75 4.47 -9.94
C PRO A 167 16.06 4.95 -9.29
N GLU A 168 16.44 6.19 -9.58
CA GLU A 168 17.65 6.80 -9.02
C GLU A 168 17.53 7.02 -7.51
N GLU A 169 16.37 7.54 -7.09
CA GLU A 169 16.06 7.84 -5.69
C GLU A 169 14.57 7.54 -5.43
N PRO A 170 14.17 7.23 -4.19
CA PRO A 170 12.77 7.01 -3.84
C PRO A 170 11.87 8.21 -4.19
N GLU A 171 12.38 9.44 -4.03
CA GLU A 171 11.68 10.69 -4.28
C GLU A 171 11.42 10.92 -5.77
N THR A 172 12.31 10.43 -6.64
CA THR A 172 12.20 10.54 -8.11
C THR A 172 11.45 9.38 -8.75
N ALA A 173 11.00 8.40 -7.98
CA ALA A 173 10.40 7.16 -8.49
C ALA A 173 9.24 7.42 -9.48
N GLN A 174 8.38 8.41 -9.24
CA GLN A 174 7.28 8.74 -10.14
C GLN A 174 7.78 9.31 -11.49
N GLU A 175 8.84 10.11 -11.48
CA GLU A 175 9.45 10.67 -12.70
C GLU A 175 10.14 9.55 -13.48
N ASN A 176 10.89 8.68 -12.79
CA ASN A 176 11.56 7.54 -13.41
C ASN A 176 10.55 6.53 -13.99
N ILE A 177 9.44 6.24 -13.30
CA ILE A 177 8.35 5.42 -13.87
C ILE A 177 7.82 6.01 -15.16
N ARG A 178 7.67 7.33 -15.22
CA ARG A 178 7.24 8.02 -16.44
C ARG A 178 8.28 7.91 -17.57
N GLU A 179 9.56 8.03 -17.27
CA GLU A 179 10.66 7.93 -18.24
C GLU A 179 10.83 6.50 -18.75
N ILE A 180 10.80 5.52 -17.85
CA ILE A 180 10.88 4.09 -18.16
C ILE A 180 9.66 3.67 -18.99
N GLY A 181 8.46 4.11 -18.62
CA GLY A 181 7.20 3.67 -19.22
C GLY A 181 7.04 2.16 -19.15
N PRO A 182 6.96 1.54 -17.98
CA PRO A 182 7.02 0.09 -17.82
C PRO A 182 5.84 -0.61 -18.50
N HIS A 183 6.04 -1.87 -18.88
CA HIS A 183 4.99 -2.75 -19.41
C HIS A 183 4.23 -3.46 -18.30
N VAL A 184 4.92 -3.70 -17.18
CA VAL A 184 4.39 -4.35 -15.99
C VAL A 184 4.61 -3.43 -14.80
N MET A 185 3.57 -3.24 -14.00
CA MET A 185 3.63 -2.37 -12.82
C MET A 185 2.93 -3.04 -11.65
N PHE A 186 3.60 -3.08 -10.50
CA PHE A 186 3.00 -3.45 -9.23
C PHE A 186 3.12 -2.29 -8.27
N ALA A 187 2.02 -1.88 -7.66
CA ALA A 187 1.99 -0.76 -6.74
C ALA A 187 0.97 -0.97 -5.61
N PRO A 188 1.27 -0.55 -4.40
CA PRO A 188 0.26 -0.48 -3.34
C PRO A 188 -0.84 0.53 -3.73
N PRO A 189 -2.06 0.40 -3.19
CA PRO A 189 -3.18 1.30 -3.48
C PRO A 189 -2.82 2.77 -3.36
N ARG A 190 -2.05 3.14 -2.34
CA ARG A 190 -1.60 4.51 -2.07
C ARG A 190 -0.92 5.18 -3.26
N MET A 191 -0.12 4.44 -4.05
CA MET A 191 0.54 5.01 -5.21
C MET A 191 -0.46 5.37 -6.30
N TYR A 192 -1.43 4.52 -6.55
CA TYR A 192 -2.53 4.80 -7.47
C TYR A 192 -3.43 5.94 -6.95
N GLU A 193 -3.68 6.01 -5.66
CA GLU A 193 -4.38 7.13 -5.01
C GLU A 193 -3.63 8.44 -5.25
N GLN A 194 -2.30 8.46 -5.08
CA GLN A 194 -1.47 9.63 -5.34
C GLN A 194 -1.47 10.02 -6.83
N MET A 195 -1.43 9.05 -7.75
CA MET A 195 -1.56 9.30 -9.20
C MET A 195 -2.93 9.94 -9.52
N THR A 196 -4.02 9.41 -8.96
CA THR A 196 -5.36 9.97 -9.12
C THR A 196 -5.41 11.42 -8.61
N ARG A 197 -4.90 11.65 -7.40
CA ARG A 197 -4.81 13.00 -6.80
C ARG A 197 -4.03 13.96 -7.69
N THR A 198 -2.89 13.55 -8.23
CA THR A 198 -2.08 14.37 -9.15
C THR A 198 -2.89 14.81 -10.36
N VAL A 199 -3.70 13.92 -10.94
CA VAL A 199 -4.59 14.25 -12.07
C VAL A 199 -5.68 15.23 -11.65
N GLN A 200 -6.31 14.99 -10.48
CA GLN A 200 -7.38 15.84 -9.96
C GLN A 200 -6.88 17.27 -9.63
N VAL A 201 -5.72 17.39 -9.00
CA VAL A 201 -5.11 18.71 -8.72
C VAL A 201 -4.82 19.47 -10.02
N ARG A 202 -4.24 18.80 -11.01
CA ARG A 202 -3.99 19.41 -12.32
C ARG A 202 -5.27 19.77 -13.08
N TYR A 203 -6.35 19.03 -12.88
CA TYR A 203 -7.67 19.40 -13.40
C TYR A 203 -8.16 20.71 -12.77
N LEU A 204 -8.00 20.91 -11.46
CA LEU A 204 -8.34 22.15 -10.77
C LEU A 204 -7.52 23.35 -11.29
N ASP A 205 -6.25 23.15 -11.62
CA ASP A 205 -5.37 24.18 -12.19
C ASP A 205 -5.58 24.41 -13.71
N ALA A 206 -6.42 23.60 -14.36
CA ALA A 206 -6.55 23.65 -15.82
C ALA A 206 -7.49 24.78 -16.29
N SER A 207 -7.22 25.31 -17.50
CA SER A 207 -8.14 26.26 -18.15
C SER A 207 -9.51 25.63 -18.39
N TRP A 208 -10.56 26.47 -18.46
CA TRP A 208 -11.95 25.99 -18.60
C TRP A 208 -12.15 25.06 -19.82
N ILE A 209 -11.46 25.28 -20.92
CA ILE A 209 -11.50 24.41 -22.10
C ILE A 209 -10.96 23.03 -21.76
N LYS A 210 -9.79 22.95 -21.12
CA LYS A 210 -9.18 21.69 -20.70
C LYS A 210 -10.06 20.95 -19.70
N ARG A 211 -10.70 21.67 -18.76
CA ARG A 211 -11.65 21.09 -17.80
C ARG A 211 -12.85 20.45 -18.52
N LYS A 212 -13.42 21.11 -19.56
CA LYS A 212 -14.53 20.55 -20.34
C LYS A 212 -14.15 19.29 -21.11
N PHE A 213 -12.96 19.25 -21.72
CA PHE A 213 -12.45 18.05 -22.38
C PHE A 213 -12.21 16.91 -21.38
N TYR A 214 -11.68 17.21 -20.21
CA TYR A 214 -11.47 16.23 -19.14
C TYR A 214 -12.82 15.67 -18.64
N GLU A 215 -13.81 16.53 -18.32
CA GLU A 215 -15.15 16.13 -17.89
C GLU A 215 -15.84 15.22 -18.92
N PHE A 216 -15.76 15.60 -20.20
CA PHE A 216 -16.27 14.76 -21.29
C PHE A 216 -15.56 13.42 -21.35
N SER A 217 -14.23 13.43 -21.36
CA SER A 217 -13.41 12.22 -21.43
C SER A 217 -13.65 11.27 -20.24
N THR A 218 -13.77 11.84 -19.05
CA THR A 218 -14.01 11.09 -17.81
C THR A 218 -15.39 10.44 -17.84
N LYS A 219 -16.45 11.18 -18.24
CA LYS A 219 -17.81 10.63 -18.37
C LYS A 219 -17.86 9.46 -19.35
N VAL A 220 -17.23 9.61 -20.52
CA VAL A 220 -17.17 8.54 -21.52
C VAL A 220 -16.38 7.34 -21.00
N GLY A 221 -15.21 7.60 -20.40
CA GLY A 221 -14.35 6.55 -19.83
C GLY A 221 -15.05 5.75 -18.76
N TYR A 222 -15.71 6.41 -17.79
CA TYR A 222 -16.47 5.73 -16.73
C TYR A 222 -17.61 4.88 -17.30
N HIS A 223 -18.40 5.44 -18.25
CA HIS A 223 -19.50 4.67 -18.84
C HIS A 223 -19.00 3.41 -19.56
N VAL A 224 -17.90 3.52 -20.30
CA VAL A 224 -17.30 2.35 -20.98
C VAL A 224 -16.69 1.36 -19.98
N ALA A 225 -16.08 1.83 -18.89
CA ALA A 225 -15.59 0.97 -17.82
C ALA A 225 -16.75 0.21 -17.15
N ASP A 226 -17.84 0.90 -16.82
CA ASP A 226 -19.02 0.27 -16.20
C ASP A 226 -19.62 -0.84 -17.09
N LEU A 227 -19.77 -0.58 -18.39
CA LEU A 227 -20.23 -1.60 -19.34
C LEU A 227 -19.32 -2.84 -19.37
N LYS A 228 -18.01 -2.63 -19.27
CA LYS A 228 -17.03 -3.74 -19.20
C LYS A 228 -17.19 -4.54 -17.90
N PHE A 229 -17.33 -3.86 -16.76
CA PHE A 229 -17.52 -4.53 -15.47
C PHE A 229 -18.83 -5.33 -15.40
N GLU A 230 -19.90 -4.79 -16.01
CA GLU A 230 -21.18 -5.47 -16.14
C GLU A 230 -21.17 -6.58 -17.24
N LYS A 231 -20.03 -6.81 -17.89
CA LYS A 231 -19.89 -7.74 -19.04
C LYS A 231 -20.90 -7.48 -20.16
N ARG A 232 -21.32 -6.22 -20.33
CA ARG A 232 -22.28 -5.78 -21.34
C ARG A 232 -21.58 -5.35 -22.63
N PRO A 233 -22.19 -5.60 -23.82
CA PRO A 233 -21.60 -5.17 -25.08
C PRO A 233 -21.52 -3.65 -25.15
N ILE A 234 -20.38 -3.12 -25.62
CA ILE A 234 -20.18 -1.69 -25.80
C ILE A 234 -20.76 -1.29 -27.16
N PRO A 235 -21.83 -0.44 -27.20
CA PRO A 235 -22.36 0.08 -28.46
C PRO A 235 -21.29 0.82 -29.27
N TRP A 236 -21.34 0.72 -30.61
CA TRP A 236 -20.31 1.27 -31.50
C TRP A 236 -20.08 2.78 -31.31
N HIS A 237 -21.13 3.55 -31.03
CA HIS A 237 -21.01 5.01 -30.79
C HIS A 237 -20.19 5.30 -29.51
N TRP A 238 -20.32 4.49 -28.45
CA TRP A 238 -19.50 4.61 -27.25
C TRP A 238 -18.05 4.20 -27.50
N THR A 239 -17.82 3.23 -28.38
CA THR A 239 -16.45 2.88 -28.83
C THR A 239 -15.80 4.05 -29.56
N LEU A 240 -16.52 4.75 -30.44
CA LEU A 240 -16.03 5.92 -31.15
C LEU A 240 -15.78 7.10 -30.19
N LEU A 241 -16.72 7.39 -29.28
CA LEU A 241 -16.56 8.43 -28.26
C LEU A 241 -15.36 8.15 -27.35
N ASN A 242 -15.17 6.90 -26.93
CA ASN A 242 -14.03 6.52 -26.11
C ASN A 242 -12.69 6.65 -26.86
N TRP A 243 -12.66 6.34 -28.15
CA TRP A 243 -11.49 6.58 -28.99
C TRP A 243 -11.15 8.09 -29.06
N LEU A 244 -12.16 8.96 -29.24
CA LEU A 244 -11.97 10.40 -29.19
C LEU A 244 -11.48 10.89 -27.82
N ALA A 245 -12.06 10.38 -26.73
CA ALA A 245 -11.65 10.67 -25.37
C ALA A 245 -10.19 10.22 -25.12
N TYR A 246 -9.81 9.05 -25.64
CA TYR A 246 -8.46 8.53 -25.54
C TYR A 246 -7.43 9.45 -26.21
N ILE A 247 -7.60 9.80 -27.47
CA ILE A 247 -6.61 10.62 -28.20
C ILE A 247 -6.54 12.05 -27.70
N THR A 248 -7.64 12.61 -27.19
CA THR A 248 -7.68 14.01 -26.74
C THR A 248 -7.15 14.19 -25.32
N VAL A 249 -7.46 13.27 -24.39
CA VAL A 249 -7.19 13.42 -22.94
C VAL A 249 -6.51 12.20 -22.33
N GLN A 250 -7.11 10.99 -22.44
CA GLN A 250 -6.68 9.84 -21.65
C GLN A 250 -5.24 9.42 -21.97
N LYS A 251 -4.84 9.43 -23.24
CA LYS A 251 -3.46 9.13 -23.67
C LYS A 251 -2.44 10.04 -22.98
N LYS A 252 -2.74 11.35 -22.88
CA LYS A 252 -1.84 12.33 -22.24
C LYS A 252 -1.74 12.12 -20.73
N ILE A 253 -2.86 11.75 -20.09
CA ILE A 253 -2.86 11.42 -18.67
C ILE A 253 -2.05 10.15 -18.43
N LYS A 254 -2.27 9.10 -19.21
CA LYS A 254 -1.50 7.85 -19.10
C LYS A 254 0.00 8.08 -19.30
N ASP A 255 0.37 8.87 -20.29
CA ASP A 255 1.77 9.22 -20.56
C ASP A 255 2.40 9.95 -19.37
N HIS A 256 1.67 10.93 -18.85
CA HIS A 256 2.13 11.68 -17.69
C HIS A 256 2.30 10.86 -16.42
N LEU A 257 1.48 9.81 -16.26
CA LEU A 257 1.57 8.87 -15.14
C LEU A 257 2.56 7.72 -15.39
N GLY A 258 3.19 7.63 -16.58
CA GLY A 258 4.06 6.51 -16.95
C GLY A 258 3.32 5.23 -17.32
N LEU A 259 2.01 5.31 -17.55
CA LEU A 259 1.14 4.14 -17.76
C LEU A 259 0.82 3.85 -19.23
N SER A 260 1.46 4.53 -20.19
CA SER A 260 1.14 4.41 -21.61
C SER A 260 1.41 3.03 -22.18
N ARG A 261 2.49 2.37 -21.74
CA ARG A 261 2.91 1.05 -22.19
C ARG A 261 2.42 -0.09 -21.29
N VAL A 262 1.84 0.24 -20.12
CA VAL A 262 1.43 -0.75 -19.13
C VAL A 262 0.35 -1.67 -19.69
N ARG A 263 0.64 -2.98 -19.73
CA ARG A 263 -0.28 -4.05 -20.10
C ARG A 263 -0.87 -4.73 -18.86
N ASN A 264 -0.03 -4.97 -17.86
CA ASN A 264 -0.39 -5.59 -16.59
C ASN A 264 -0.08 -4.62 -15.46
N ALA A 265 -1.12 -4.11 -14.84
CA ALA A 265 -1.03 -3.28 -13.65
C ALA A 265 -1.66 -4.01 -12.47
N TYR A 266 -0.94 -4.09 -11.36
CA TYR A 266 -1.40 -4.76 -10.15
C TYR A 266 -1.42 -3.82 -8.96
N THR A 267 -2.40 -4.04 -8.08
CA THR A 267 -2.44 -3.43 -6.76
C THR A 267 -2.75 -4.49 -5.70
N GLY A 268 -2.15 -4.36 -4.53
CA GLY A 268 -2.32 -5.32 -3.44
C GLY A 268 -1.69 -4.85 -2.13
N GLY A 269 -1.78 -5.70 -1.10
CA GLY A 269 -1.32 -5.38 0.26
C GLY A 269 -2.33 -4.59 1.10
N ALA A 270 -3.34 -4.01 0.46
CA ALA A 270 -4.53 -3.43 1.06
C ALA A 270 -5.65 -3.38 0.02
N ALA A 271 -6.91 -3.23 0.45
CA ALA A 271 -8.02 -3.00 -0.45
C ALA A 271 -7.88 -1.63 -1.12
N MET A 272 -8.11 -1.57 -2.42
CA MET A 272 -8.20 -0.32 -3.16
C MET A 272 -9.68 0.09 -3.28
N GLY A 273 -9.97 1.37 -2.99
CA GLY A 273 -11.34 1.87 -3.12
C GLY A 273 -11.86 1.78 -4.55
N PRO A 274 -13.16 1.46 -4.73
CA PRO A 274 -13.77 1.24 -6.03
C PRO A 274 -13.65 2.46 -6.96
N ASP A 275 -13.67 3.66 -6.40
CA ASP A 275 -13.59 4.91 -7.17
C ASP A 275 -12.22 5.08 -7.85
N HIS A 276 -11.13 4.80 -7.13
CA HIS A 276 -9.79 4.81 -7.71
C HIS A 276 -9.63 3.70 -8.75
N PHE A 277 -10.11 2.50 -8.45
CA PHE A 277 -10.04 1.37 -9.35
C PHE A 277 -10.78 1.67 -10.67
N ARG A 278 -12.01 2.17 -10.57
CA ARG A 278 -12.84 2.59 -11.70
C ARG A 278 -12.19 3.72 -12.51
N PHE A 279 -11.50 4.67 -11.85
CA PHE A 279 -10.77 5.75 -12.51
C PHE A 279 -9.70 5.23 -13.47
N PHE A 280 -8.86 4.27 -13.05
CA PHE A 280 -7.84 3.72 -13.93
C PHE A 280 -8.42 2.91 -15.08
N HIS A 281 -9.50 2.17 -14.86
CA HIS A 281 -10.23 1.50 -15.95
C HIS A 281 -10.86 2.49 -16.92
N ALA A 282 -11.35 3.63 -16.46
CA ALA A 282 -11.85 4.71 -17.33
C ALA A 282 -10.73 5.32 -18.18
N LEU A 283 -9.48 5.33 -17.72
CA LEU A 283 -8.30 5.70 -18.50
C LEU A 283 -7.82 4.58 -19.45
N GLY A 284 -8.43 3.40 -19.41
CA GLY A 284 -8.01 2.24 -20.20
C GLY A 284 -6.73 1.57 -19.67
N VAL A 285 -6.48 1.65 -18.35
CA VAL A 285 -5.44 0.87 -17.66
C VAL A 285 -6.08 -0.42 -17.16
N ASN A 286 -5.49 -1.56 -17.51
CA ASN A 286 -5.95 -2.88 -17.06
C ASN A 286 -5.44 -3.16 -15.64
N LEU A 287 -5.96 -2.40 -14.67
CA LEU A 287 -5.61 -2.53 -13.26
C LEU A 287 -6.30 -3.75 -12.66
N LYS A 288 -5.55 -4.57 -11.96
CA LYS A 288 -6.01 -5.79 -11.30
C LYS A 288 -5.71 -5.72 -9.82
N GLN A 289 -6.66 -6.12 -9.00
CA GLN A 289 -6.42 -6.36 -7.59
C GLN A 289 -5.86 -7.74 -7.40
N ILE A 290 -4.88 -7.85 -6.49
CA ILE A 290 -4.32 -9.12 -6.05
C ILE A 290 -4.56 -9.28 -4.55
N TYR A 291 -4.68 -10.53 -4.11
CA TYR A 291 -4.71 -10.90 -2.72
C TYR A 291 -3.65 -11.96 -2.43
N GLY A 292 -2.99 -11.78 -1.31
CA GLY A 292 -2.02 -12.70 -0.77
C GLY A 292 -1.26 -12.09 0.39
N GLN A 293 -0.29 -12.81 0.88
CA GLN A 293 0.52 -12.43 2.04
C GLN A 293 1.91 -13.03 1.91
N THR A 294 2.83 -12.64 2.76
CA THR A 294 4.21 -13.16 2.76
C THR A 294 4.25 -14.67 2.87
N GLU A 295 3.35 -15.25 3.63
CA GLU A 295 3.23 -16.68 3.90
C GLU A 295 2.81 -17.53 2.68
N VAL A 296 2.45 -16.88 1.56
CA VAL A 296 2.21 -17.53 0.25
C VAL A 296 3.14 -16.98 -0.84
N ALA A 297 4.31 -16.48 -0.47
CA ALA A 297 5.29 -15.87 -1.37
C ALA A 297 4.73 -14.68 -2.19
N GLY A 298 3.65 -14.03 -1.75
CA GLY A 298 3.11 -12.80 -2.33
C GLY A 298 1.68 -12.88 -2.82
N ILE A 299 1.31 -13.80 -3.71
CA ILE A 299 -0.02 -13.87 -4.33
C ILE A 299 -0.65 -15.26 -4.17
N SER A 300 -1.94 -15.28 -3.91
CA SER A 300 -2.80 -16.46 -4.00
C SER A 300 -3.99 -16.28 -4.93
N VAL A 301 -4.46 -15.03 -5.09
CA VAL A 301 -5.64 -14.69 -5.88
C VAL A 301 -5.38 -13.42 -6.70
N VAL A 302 -5.88 -13.37 -7.94
CA VAL A 302 -5.74 -12.22 -8.84
C VAL A 302 -6.91 -12.13 -9.80
N HIS A 303 -7.31 -10.91 -10.18
CA HIS A 303 -8.25 -10.67 -11.27
C HIS A 303 -7.74 -11.22 -12.60
N ARG A 304 -8.64 -11.75 -13.43
CA ARG A 304 -8.36 -12.15 -14.81
C ARG A 304 -8.66 -11.00 -15.77
N SER A 305 -7.88 -10.85 -16.84
CA SER A 305 -8.21 -9.87 -17.90
C SER A 305 -9.58 -10.15 -18.49
N GLY A 306 -10.46 -9.15 -18.51
CA GLY A 306 -11.85 -9.29 -18.97
C GLY A 306 -12.83 -9.87 -17.93
N ASP A 307 -12.34 -10.23 -16.75
CA ASP A 307 -13.14 -10.70 -15.63
C ASP A 307 -12.69 -9.98 -14.34
N ILE A 308 -13.05 -8.70 -14.27
CA ILE A 308 -12.67 -7.79 -13.20
C ILE A 308 -13.95 -7.24 -12.59
N LYS A 309 -14.06 -7.33 -11.28
CA LYS A 309 -15.14 -6.72 -10.50
C LYS A 309 -14.54 -5.76 -9.47
N PHE A 310 -15.24 -4.68 -9.18
CA PHE A 310 -14.88 -3.79 -8.07
C PHE A 310 -14.81 -4.57 -6.77
N ASP A 311 -14.72 -4.28 -5.69
CA ASP A 311 -14.86 -4.93 -4.38
C ASP A 311 -14.43 -6.41 -4.27
N THR A 312 -13.79 -7.01 -5.31
CA THR A 312 -13.26 -8.37 -5.31
C THR A 312 -11.77 -8.39 -5.59
N VAL A 313 -11.13 -9.54 -5.38
CA VAL A 313 -9.72 -9.76 -5.74
C VAL A 313 -9.53 -10.81 -6.84
N GLY A 314 -10.64 -11.32 -7.40
CA GLY A 314 -10.63 -12.28 -8.52
C GLY A 314 -10.59 -13.74 -8.11
N HIS A 315 -9.83 -14.54 -8.86
CA HIS A 315 -9.79 -16.01 -8.74
C HIS A 315 -8.41 -16.50 -8.30
N PRO A 316 -8.32 -17.69 -7.66
CA PRO A 316 -7.05 -18.31 -7.32
C PRO A 316 -6.12 -18.45 -8.53
N ILE A 317 -4.82 -18.28 -8.31
CA ILE A 317 -3.79 -18.63 -9.31
C ILE A 317 -3.71 -20.16 -9.47
N PRO A 318 -3.08 -20.70 -10.54
CA PRO A 318 -2.93 -22.14 -10.73
C PRO A 318 -2.41 -22.86 -9.48
N GLU A 319 -2.83 -24.10 -9.26
CA GLU A 319 -2.46 -24.95 -8.11
C GLU A 319 -2.72 -24.33 -6.73
N THR A 320 -3.56 -23.31 -6.66
CA THR A 320 -3.96 -22.66 -5.41
C THR A 320 -5.43 -22.90 -5.16
N GLU A 321 -5.73 -23.37 -3.95
CA GLU A 321 -7.09 -23.60 -3.48
C GLU A 321 -7.42 -22.60 -2.38
N ILE A 322 -8.61 -22.04 -2.46
CA ILE A 322 -9.17 -21.13 -1.43
C ILE A 322 -10.38 -21.81 -0.80
N LYS A 323 -10.45 -21.78 0.52
CA LYS A 323 -11.58 -22.25 1.31
C LYS A 323 -11.98 -21.19 2.33
N ILE A 324 -13.27 -21.04 2.57
CA ILE A 324 -13.80 -20.15 3.60
C ILE A 324 -14.31 -21.02 4.75
N THR A 325 -13.91 -20.70 5.98
CA THR A 325 -14.40 -21.36 7.19
C THR A 325 -15.82 -20.91 7.54
N GLU A 326 -16.48 -21.57 8.49
CA GLU A 326 -17.85 -21.20 8.94
C GLU A 326 -17.91 -19.79 9.55
N ASP A 327 -16.81 -19.33 10.16
CA ASP A 327 -16.68 -18.00 10.74
C ASP A 327 -16.12 -16.97 9.74
N GLY A 328 -15.94 -17.36 8.46
CA GLY A 328 -15.57 -16.49 7.35
C GLY A 328 -14.08 -16.28 7.16
N GLU A 329 -13.19 -17.05 7.83
CA GLU A 329 -11.74 -16.94 7.62
C GLU A 329 -11.34 -17.56 6.28
N ILE A 330 -10.43 -16.88 5.57
CA ILE A 330 -9.88 -17.32 4.29
C ILE A 330 -8.72 -18.28 4.54
N LEU A 331 -8.84 -19.50 4.02
CA LEU A 331 -7.77 -20.50 4.04
C LEU A 331 -7.18 -20.65 2.64
N THR A 332 -5.86 -20.78 2.59
CA THR A 332 -5.12 -20.98 1.32
C THR A 332 -4.32 -22.27 1.37
N ARG A 333 -4.37 -23.06 0.29
CA ARG A 333 -3.49 -24.20 0.06
C ARG A 333 -2.82 -24.04 -1.28
N SER A 334 -1.48 -24.04 -1.31
CA SER A 334 -0.69 -23.80 -2.52
C SER A 334 0.73 -24.34 -2.32
N PRO A 335 1.43 -24.76 -3.38
CA PRO A 335 2.87 -25.07 -3.33
C PRO A 335 3.74 -23.85 -2.92
N SER A 336 3.19 -22.65 -3.05
CA SER A 336 3.87 -21.39 -2.66
C SER A 336 3.76 -21.07 -1.16
N VAL A 337 3.02 -21.87 -0.37
CA VAL A 337 2.89 -21.67 1.08
C VAL A 337 4.24 -21.90 1.77
N PHE A 338 4.57 -21.02 2.68
CA PHE A 338 5.84 -20.96 3.40
C PHE A 338 6.12 -22.21 4.25
N LEU A 339 7.38 -22.37 4.67
CA LEU A 339 7.80 -23.51 5.50
C LEU A 339 7.40 -23.36 6.97
N GLY A 340 7.11 -22.14 7.41
CA GLY A 340 6.76 -21.80 8.79
C GLY A 340 7.49 -20.56 9.27
N TYR A 341 7.31 -20.23 10.56
CA TYR A 341 7.98 -19.09 11.19
C TYR A 341 9.27 -19.51 11.88
N TYR A 342 10.36 -18.83 11.57
CA TYR A 342 11.68 -19.08 12.16
C TYR A 342 11.65 -18.93 13.68
N LYS A 343 12.19 -19.92 14.39
CA LYS A 343 12.21 -20.00 15.86
C LYS A 343 10.82 -19.88 16.52
N ASN A 344 9.74 -20.11 15.78
CA ASN A 344 8.37 -20.00 16.32
C ASN A 344 7.47 -21.16 15.86
N PRO A 345 7.74 -22.39 16.34
CA PRO A 345 6.99 -23.57 15.92
C PRO A 345 5.53 -23.58 16.42
N GLU A 346 5.22 -22.90 17.51
CA GLU A 346 3.86 -22.85 18.07
C GLU A 346 2.95 -22.03 17.15
N VAL A 347 3.37 -20.82 16.80
CA VAL A 347 2.62 -19.97 15.85
C VAL A 347 2.56 -20.63 14.47
N THR A 348 3.62 -21.34 14.05
CA THR A 348 3.58 -22.11 12.81
C THR A 348 2.45 -23.15 12.84
N LYS A 349 2.29 -23.92 13.92
CA LYS A 349 1.21 -24.90 14.08
C LYS A 349 -0.18 -24.26 14.14
N GLU A 350 -0.29 -23.04 14.66
CA GLU A 350 -1.55 -22.30 14.66
C GLU A 350 -1.92 -21.80 13.27
N THR A 351 -0.92 -21.43 12.48
CA THR A 351 -1.10 -20.84 11.15
C THR A 351 -1.19 -21.90 10.04
N LEU A 352 -0.45 -23.03 10.18
CA LEU A 352 -0.46 -24.14 9.23
C LEU A 352 -1.12 -25.38 9.85
N LYS A 353 -2.30 -25.76 9.34
CA LYS A 353 -3.04 -26.94 9.81
C LYS A 353 -3.51 -27.78 8.62
N ASP A 354 -3.18 -29.04 8.60
CA ASP A 354 -3.60 -30.00 7.57
C ASP A 354 -3.33 -29.54 6.13
N GLY A 355 -2.20 -28.84 5.92
CA GLY A 355 -1.78 -28.31 4.62
C GLY A 355 -2.51 -27.02 4.23
N TRP A 356 -3.30 -26.43 5.10
CA TRP A 356 -3.94 -25.14 4.92
C TRP A 356 -3.26 -24.04 5.71
N LEU A 357 -3.03 -22.91 5.05
CA LEU A 357 -2.64 -21.67 5.67
C LEU A 357 -3.89 -20.92 6.15
N TYR A 358 -3.97 -20.65 7.42
CA TYR A 358 -4.97 -19.79 8.07
C TYR A 358 -4.50 -18.35 7.96
N SER A 359 -5.18 -17.57 7.12
CA SER A 359 -4.69 -16.23 6.74
C SER A 359 -4.88 -15.16 7.82
N GLY A 360 -5.86 -15.35 8.70
CA GLY A 360 -6.33 -14.32 9.63
C GLY A 360 -7.17 -13.22 8.96
N ASP A 361 -7.45 -13.33 7.66
CA ASP A 361 -8.30 -12.41 6.90
C ASP A 361 -9.70 -13.00 6.73
N LYS A 362 -10.73 -12.16 6.67
CA LYS A 362 -12.12 -12.58 6.44
C LYS A 362 -12.59 -12.24 5.05
N GLY A 363 -13.40 -13.14 4.49
CA GLY A 363 -13.96 -12.98 3.17
C GLY A 363 -14.99 -14.03 2.83
N PHE A 364 -15.47 -13.99 1.61
CA PHE A 364 -16.36 -15.01 1.02
C PHE A 364 -16.10 -15.12 -0.49
N ILE A 365 -16.63 -16.17 -1.08
CA ILE A 365 -16.62 -16.35 -2.53
C ILE A 365 -18.00 -15.97 -3.04
N ASP A 366 -18.06 -15.03 -3.99
CA ASP A 366 -19.31 -14.57 -4.60
C ASP A 366 -19.90 -15.59 -5.60
N ASP A 367 -21.10 -15.30 -6.12
CA ASP A 367 -21.80 -16.19 -7.05
C ASP A 367 -21.07 -16.43 -8.38
N ASP A 368 -20.15 -15.55 -8.76
CA ASP A 368 -19.29 -15.69 -9.96
C ASP A 368 -17.93 -16.36 -9.64
N GLY A 369 -17.70 -16.74 -8.38
CA GLY A 369 -16.49 -17.40 -7.92
C GLY A 369 -15.32 -16.46 -7.59
N HIS A 370 -15.55 -15.15 -7.53
CA HIS A 370 -14.55 -14.19 -7.08
C HIS A 370 -14.40 -14.22 -5.56
N LEU A 371 -13.18 -14.14 -5.09
CA LEU A 371 -12.93 -13.91 -3.68
C LEU A 371 -13.18 -12.43 -3.34
N VAL A 372 -14.00 -12.20 -2.33
CA VAL A 372 -14.22 -10.91 -1.69
C VAL A 372 -13.49 -10.92 -0.35
N VAL A 373 -12.58 -9.99 -0.15
CA VAL A 373 -11.84 -9.83 1.11
C VAL A 373 -12.38 -8.59 1.82
N PHE A 374 -12.85 -8.75 3.03
CA PHE A 374 -13.43 -7.61 3.76
C PHE A 374 -12.36 -6.80 4.48
N ASP A 375 -11.70 -7.45 5.43
CA ASP A 375 -10.66 -6.87 6.28
C ASP A 375 -10.05 -7.98 7.15
N ARG A 376 -9.04 -7.68 7.94
CA ARG A 376 -8.59 -8.61 8.98
C ARG A 376 -9.72 -8.81 9.99
N THR A 377 -9.81 -10.00 10.53
CA THR A 377 -10.82 -10.37 11.52
C THR A 377 -10.95 -9.34 12.68
N LYS A 378 -9.88 -8.60 12.94
CA LYS A 378 -9.80 -7.58 14.01
C LYS A 378 -10.26 -6.19 13.57
N ASP A 379 -10.45 -5.94 12.27
CA ASP A 379 -10.69 -4.61 11.69
C ASP A 379 -12.11 -4.46 11.13
N VAL A 380 -12.95 -5.52 11.15
CA VAL A 380 -14.40 -5.41 10.90
C VAL A 380 -15.08 -4.95 12.18
N PHE A 381 -15.70 -3.78 12.11
CA PHE A 381 -16.41 -3.17 13.24
C PHE A 381 -17.89 -3.51 13.17
N ILE A 382 -18.54 -3.51 14.33
CA ILE A 382 -19.95 -3.86 14.47
C ILE A 382 -20.67 -2.72 15.16
N LEU A 383 -21.66 -2.13 14.49
CA LEU A 383 -22.55 -1.14 15.10
C LEU A 383 -23.34 -1.75 16.27
N ARG A 384 -23.89 -0.92 17.12
CA ARG A 384 -24.69 -1.33 18.28
C ARG A 384 -25.91 -2.18 17.92
N ASP A 385 -26.44 -2.01 16.73
CA ASP A 385 -27.57 -2.80 16.18
C ASP A 385 -27.13 -4.12 15.53
N GLY A 386 -25.84 -4.47 15.60
CA GLY A 386 -25.27 -5.71 15.09
C GLY A 386 -24.86 -5.67 13.61
N LYS A 387 -24.98 -4.55 12.92
CA LYS A 387 -24.56 -4.44 11.51
C LYS A 387 -23.05 -4.28 11.38
N PRO A 388 -22.38 -5.12 10.58
CA PRO A 388 -20.95 -5.00 10.34
C PRO A 388 -20.65 -3.89 9.32
N PHE A 389 -19.48 -3.24 9.47
CA PHE A 389 -18.92 -2.33 8.48
C PHE A 389 -17.38 -2.37 8.50
N SER A 390 -16.76 -2.00 7.38
CA SER A 390 -15.31 -1.84 7.28
C SER A 390 -14.95 -0.35 7.33
N PRO A 391 -14.30 0.13 8.40
CA PRO A 391 -13.83 1.50 8.47
C PRO A 391 -12.86 1.85 7.34
N GLN A 392 -11.94 0.93 7.01
CA GLN A 392 -10.94 1.13 5.97
C GLN A 392 -11.59 1.34 4.59
N TYR A 393 -12.65 0.60 4.28
CA TYR A 393 -13.40 0.79 3.04
C TYR A 393 -13.98 2.20 2.93
N LEU A 394 -14.63 2.69 3.99
CA LEU A 394 -15.19 4.04 4.05
C LEU A 394 -14.10 5.12 3.95
N GLU A 395 -13.01 4.94 4.69
CA GLU A 395 -11.86 5.85 4.66
C GLU A 395 -11.25 5.96 3.26
N THR A 396 -11.13 4.83 2.55
CA THR A 396 -10.60 4.83 1.17
C THR A 396 -11.53 5.56 0.21
N ARG A 397 -12.85 5.42 0.37
CA ARG A 397 -13.82 6.19 -0.40
C ARG A 397 -13.74 7.69 -0.13
N LEU A 398 -13.63 8.09 1.13
CA LEU A 398 -13.48 9.50 1.51
C LEU A 398 -12.20 10.12 0.93
N LYS A 399 -11.10 9.39 0.95
CA LYS A 399 -9.80 9.80 0.39
C LYS A 399 -9.77 9.87 -1.14
N PHE A 400 -10.80 9.40 -1.84
CA PHE A 400 -10.93 9.64 -3.28
C PHE A 400 -11.09 11.13 -3.62
N SER A 401 -11.66 11.90 -2.70
CA SER A 401 -11.72 13.35 -2.85
C SER A 401 -10.33 13.99 -2.75
N PRO A 402 -9.94 14.88 -3.68
CA PRO A 402 -8.66 15.59 -3.60
C PRO A 402 -8.57 16.52 -2.38
N TYR A 403 -9.68 16.88 -1.79
CA TYR A 403 -9.76 17.77 -0.62
C TYR A 403 -9.54 17.05 0.71
N VAL A 404 -9.62 15.69 0.73
CA VAL A 404 -9.41 14.87 1.91
C VAL A 404 -8.03 14.22 1.85
N ARG A 405 -7.19 14.55 2.81
CA ARG A 405 -5.83 13.99 2.96
C ARG A 405 -5.88 12.61 3.59
N ASP A 406 -6.51 12.56 4.76
CA ASP A 406 -6.72 11.37 5.55
C ASP A 406 -8.11 11.42 6.20
N SER A 407 -8.62 10.27 6.57
CA SER A 407 -9.88 10.14 7.29
C SER A 407 -9.80 9.01 8.31
N TRP A 408 -10.48 9.19 9.43
CA TRP A 408 -10.62 8.18 10.47
C TRP A 408 -12.11 7.96 10.72
N VAL A 409 -12.56 6.75 10.42
CA VAL A 409 -13.96 6.34 10.57
C VAL A 409 -14.15 5.62 11.90
N ILE A 410 -15.17 6.03 12.66
CA ILE A 410 -15.49 5.57 14.01
C ILE A 410 -16.91 5.06 14.01
N GLY A 411 -17.18 3.94 14.71
CA GLY A 411 -18.53 3.37 14.78
C GLY A 411 -18.61 2.04 15.56
N ASP A 412 -17.47 1.47 16.00
CA ASP A 412 -17.51 0.18 16.73
C ASP A 412 -18.35 0.31 18.00
N LYS A 413 -19.38 -0.55 18.12
CA LYS A 413 -20.35 -0.56 19.25
C LYS A 413 -21.11 0.76 19.43
N ARG A 414 -21.12 1.64 18.43
CA ARG A 414 -21.82 2.92 18.43
C ARG A 414 -23.14 2.84 17.65
N GLU A 415 -23.98 3.86 17.78
CA GLU A 415 -25.31 3.89 17.16
C GLU A 415 -25.25 4.16 15.66
N TYR A 416 -24.26 4.93 15.21
CA TYR A 416 -24.05 5.33 13.82
C TYR A 416 -22.57 5.56 13.55
N ILE A 417 -22.23 5.74 12.28
CA ILE A 417 -20.86 5.96 11.82
C ILE A 417 -20.54 7.46 11.79
N THR A 418 -19.37 7.81 12.31
CA THR A 418 -18.83 9.17 12.26
C THR A 418 -17.45 9.19 11.63
N ALA A 419 -17.00 10.37 11.17
CA ALA A 419 -15.69 10.53 10.57
C ALA A 419 -14.93 11.75 11.13
N VAL A 420 -13.64 11.58 11.36
CA VAL A 420 -12.70 12.68 11.57
C VAL A 420 -11.92 12.85 10.27
N ILE A 421 -11.93 14.05 9.71
CA ILE A 421 -11.37 14.37 8.40
C ILE A 421 -10.14 15.25 8.56
N CYS A 422 -9.03 14.85 7.97
CA CYS A 422 -7.88 15.71 7.73
C CYS A 422 -7.98 16.26 6.31
N ILE A 423 -8.08 17.56 6.15
CA ILE A 423 -8.12 18.21 4.85
C ILE A 423 -6.74 18.16 4.19
N ASP A 424 -6.69 18.17 2.85
CA ASP A 424 -5.43 18.40 2.15
C ASP A 424 -5.14 19.90 2.10
N TYR A 425 -4.19 20.34 2.92
CA TYR A 425 -3.88 21.76 3.09
C TYR A 425 -3.53 22.46 1.76
N SER A 426 -2.76 21.77 0.91
CA SER A 426 -2.32 22.35 -0.36
C SER A 426 -3.46 22.51 -1.37
N VAL A 427 -4.37 21.55 -1.42
CA VAL A 427 -5.50 21.53 -2.37
C VAL A 427 -6.63 22.42 -1.90
N VAL A 428 -6.99 22.32 -0.61
CA VAL A 428 -8.04 23.18 -0.01
C VAL A 428 -7.58 24.63 0.03
N GLY A 429 -6.28 24.89 0.26
CA GLY A 429 -5.71 26.24 0.21
C GLY A 429 -5.86 26.86 -1.18
N LYS A 430 -5.49 26.14 -2.24
CA LYS A 430 -5.73 26.61 -3.62
C LYS A 430 -7.19 26.88 -3.92
N TRP A 431 -8.09 25.98 -3.47
CA TRP A 431 -9.51 26.18 -3.62
C TRP A 431 -9.99 27.43 -2.86
N ALA A 432 -9.48 27.68 -1.67
CA ALA A 432 -9.78 28.87 -0.88
C ALA A 432 -9.31 30.15 -1.56
N ASP A 433 -8.09 30.13 -2.16
CA ASP A 433 -7.53 31.24 -2.93
C ASP A 433 -8.41 31.57 -4.16
N GLU A 434 -8.86 30.55 -4.91
CA GLU A 434 -9.80 30.75 -6.04
C GLU A 434 -11.13 31.38 -5.59
N LYS A 435 -11.59 31.06 -4.37
CA LYS A 435 -12.81 31.61 -3.74
C LYS A 435 -12.57 32.92 -3.02
N LYS A 436 -11.32 33.41 -2.97
CA LYS A 436 -10.91 34.63 -2.23
C LYS A 436 -11.20 34.52 -0.73
N ILE A 437 -11.03 33.35 -0.18
CA ILE A 437 -11.13 33.06 1.25
C ILE A 437 -9.74 33.27 1.85
N ASN A 438 -9.61 34.14 2.83
CA ASN A 438 -8.33 34.42 3.51
C ASN A 438 -8.18 33.49 4.70
N TYR A 439 -7.01 32.90 4.85
CA TYR A 439 -6.64 32.05 5.99
C TYR A 439 -5.14 32.20 6.27
N THR A 440 -4.70 31.87 7.47
CA THR A 440 -3.30 32.02 7.89
C THR A 440 -2.64 30.68 8.24
N SER A 441 -3.43 29.67 8.58
CA SER A 441 -2.94 28.38 9.06
C SER A 441 -3.86 27.23 8.63
N TYR A 442 -3.33 25.99 8.74
CA TYR A 442 -4.12 24.78 8.57
C TYR A 442 -5.32 24.75 9.54
N GLN A 443 -5.06 25.08 10.82
CA GLN A 443 -6.07 25.11 11.86
C GLN A 443 -7.24 26.03 11.49
N GLU A 444 -6.96 27.25 11.07
CA GLU A 444 -7.98 28.21 10.66
C GLU A 444 -8.74 27.71 9.44
N LEU A 445 -8.00 27.30 8.37
CA LEU A 445 -8.61 26.81 7.14
C LEU A 445 -9.54 25.62 7.39
N SER A 446 -9.11 24.64 8.19
CA SER A 446 -9.90 23.43 8.47
C SER A 446 -11.20 23.71 9.19
N GLN A 447 -11.28 24.82 9.96
CA GLN A 447 -12.46 25.18 10.76
C GLN A 447 -13.40 26.19 10.06
N MET A 448 -13.07 26.63 8.83
CA MET A 448 -13.92 27.54 8.07
C MET A 448 -15.25 26.89 7.65
N PRO A 449 -16.37 27.60 7.75
CA PRO A 449 -17.68 27.08 7.33
C PRO A 449 -17.71 26.65 5.85
N GLU A 450 -17.01 27.35 4.98
CA GLU A 450 -16.91 27.06 3.56
C GLU A 450 -16.17 25.73 3.32
N VAL A 451 -15.14 25.44 4.12
CA VAL A 451 -14.39 24.18 4.05
C VAL A 451 -15.24 23.03 4.62
N TYR A 452 -16.02 23.27 5.67
CA TYR A 452 -16.99 22.29 6.15
C TYR A 452 -18.02 21.95 5.07
N ASN A 453 -18.55 22.95 4.35
CA ASN A 453 -19.48 22.70 3.25
C ASN A 453 -18.82 21.91 2.11
N LEU A 454 -17.58 22.25 1.77
CA LEU A 454 -16.79 21.52 0.75
C LEU A 454 -16.62 20.05 1.14
N VAL A 455 -16.22 19.77 2.39
CA VAL A 455 -16.02 18.41 2.91
C VAL A 455 -17.35 17.65 3.02
N GLU A 456 -18.44 18.32 3.45
CA GLU A 456 -19.80 17.76 3.49
C GLU A 456 -20.22 17.23 2.12
N GLU A 457 -20.02 18.00 1.04
CA GLU A 457 -20.31 17.57 -0.33
C GLU A 457 -19.54 16.30 -0.70
N GLN A 458 -18.28 16.19 -0.28
CA GLN A 458 -17.46 15.00 -0.57
C GLN A 458 -17.96 13.76 0.19
N ILE A 459 -18.33 13.93 1.47
CA ILE A 459 -18.85 12.82 2.27
C ILE A 459 -20.22 12.37 1.74
N LEU A 460 -21.09 13.29 1.36
CA LEU A 460 -22.39 12.95 0.75
C LEU A 460 -22.20 12.18 -0.57
N GLN A 461 -21.20 12.56 -1.37
CA GLN A 461 -20.87 11.81 -2.59
C GLN A 461 -20.37 10.39 -2.26
N ALA A 462 -19.52 10.23 -1.23
CA ALA A 462 -19.05 8.92 -0.78
C ALA A 462 -20.20 8.05 -0.21
N ASN A 463 -21.16 8.66 0.47
CA ASN A 463 -22.32 7.99 1.05
C ASN A 463 -23.34 7.48 0.00
N LYS A 464 -23.36 8.08 -1.20
CA LYS A 464 -24.44 7.88 -2.20
C LYS A 464 -24.67 6.41 -2.56
N ASP A 465 -23.60 5.63 -2.68
CA ASP A 465 -23.67 4.23 -3.11
C ASP A 465 -23.56 3.25 -1.93
N LEU A 466 -23.67 3.75 -0.70
CA LEU A 466 -23.56 2.93 0.51
C LEU A 466 -24.94 2.57 1.08
N PRO A 467 -25.09 1.37 1.66
CA PRO A 467 -26.24 1.06 2.50
C PRO A 467 -26.40 2.11 3.60
N GLU A 468 -27.63 2.43 3.99
CA GLU A 468 -27.92 3.45 5.01
C GLU A 468 -27.12 3.26 6.31
N ALA A 469 -27.02 2.03 6.80
CA ALA A 469 -26.27 1.70 8.02
C ALA A 469 -24.73 1.89 7.90
N ALA A 470 -24.21 1.97 6.68
CA ALA A 470 -22.78 2.17 6.42
C ALA A 470 -22.45 3.63 6.06
N ARG A 471 -23.41 4.55 6.13
CA ARG A 471 -23.20 5.96 5.82
C ARG A 471 -22.62 6.71 7.01
N VAL A 472 -21.73 7.63 6.73
CA VAL A 472 -21.25 8.60 7.73
C VAL A 472 -22.38 9.58 8.01
N GLU A 473 -22.76 9.74 9.27
CA GLU A 473 -23.84 10.64 9.71
C GLU A 473 -23.34 11.97 10.27
N LYS A 474 -22.18 11.97 10.92
CA LYS A 474 -21.53 13.17 11.46
C LYS A 474 -20.06 13.18 11.15
N PHE A 475 -19.49 14.37 11.02
CA PHE A 475 -18.05 14.52 10.86
C PHE A 475 -17.50 15.77 11.55
N ILE A 476 -16.18 15.79 11.69
CA ILE A 476 -15.41 16.90 12.20
C ILE A 476 -14.14 17.04 11.35
N ASN A 477 -13.73 18.27 11.05
CA ASN A 477 -12.43 18.51 10.47
C ASN A 477 -11.39 18.62 11.58
N LEU A 478 -10.33 17.81 11.53
CA LEU A 478 -9.26 17.87 12.50
C LEU A 478 -8.43 19.15 12.31
N TYR A 479 -7.87 19.65 13.38
CA TYR A 479 -7.06 20.89 13.42
C TYR A 479 -5.63 20.71 12.89
N LYS A 480 -5.22 19.49 12.58
CA LYS A 480 -3.92 19.13 11.98
C LYS A 480 -4.05 17.88 11.10
N GLU A 481 -3.05 17.60 10.27
CA GLU A 481 -2.91 16.29 9.59
C GLU A 481 -2.44 15.23 10.59
N PHE A 482 -2.76 13.95 10.31
CA PHE A 482 -2.17 12.84 11.05
C PHE A 482 -0.68 12.71 10.71
N ASP A 483 0.13 12.42 11.73
CA ASP A 483 1.57 12.33 11.61
C ASP A 483 2.09 10.97 12.12
N ALA A 484 3.15 10.46 11.45
CA ALA A 484 3.84 9.25 11.86
C ALA A 484 4.73 9.47 13.09
N ASP A 485 5.33 10.64 13.22
CA ASP A 485 6.20 10.99 14.34
C ASP A 485 5.42 11.24 15.63
N ASP A 486 4.15 11.60 15.49
CA ASP A 486 3.17 11.66 16.59
C ASP A 486 2.57 10.29 16.95
N ASP A 487 3.08 9.20 16.41
CA ASP A 487 2.56 7.84 16.58
C ASP A 487 1.12 7.60 16.05
N GLU A 488 0.55 8.53 15.30
CA GLU A 488 -0.82 8.44 14.77
C GLU A 488 -0.89 7.52 13.55
N LEU A 489 0.19 7.46 12.78
CA LEU A 489 0.34 6.60 11.61
C LEU A 489 1.51 5.62 11.81
N THR A 490 1.41 4.46 11.19
CA THR A 490 2.56 3.58 11.02
C THR A 490 3.52 4.19 9.98
N ARG A 491 4.75 3.68 9.88
CA ARG A 491 5.71 4.08 8.84
C ARG A 491 5.18 3.83 7.42
N THR A 492 4.33 2.82 7.25
CA THR A 492 3.59 2.60 5.99
C THR A 492 2.33 3.48 5.88
N ARG A 493 2.20 4.48 6.77
CA ARG A 493 1.09 5.44 6.88
C ARG A 493 -0.29 4.79 7.04
N LYS A 494 -0.38 3.67 7.73
CA LYS A 494 -1.65 3.11 8.20
C LYS A 494 -2.00 3.73 9.55
N LEU A 495 -3.26 4.09 9.74
CA LEU A 495 -3.74 4.68 10.99
C LEU A 495 -3.57 3.71 12.16
N ARG A 496 -2.94 4.17 13.24
CA ARG A 496 -2.80 3.43 14.51
C ARG A 496 -4.05 3.65 15.36
N ARG A 497 -5.16 3.01 14.98
CA ARG A 497 -6.51 3.27 15.51
C ARG A 497 -6.57 3.35 17.04
N GLY A 498 -6.01 2.36 17.75
CA GLY A 498 -6.04 2.35 19.21
C GLY A 498 -5.31 3.54 19.85
N PHE A 499 -4.22 3.99 19.24
CA PHE A 499 -3.51 5.18 19.68
C PHE A 499 -4.32 6.46 19.43
N VAL A 500 -4.82 6.60 18.21
CA VAL A 500 -5.62 7.77 17.78
C VAL A 500 -6.91 7.88 18.59
N GLU A 501 -7.59 6.77 18.86
CA GLU A 501 -8.79 6.73 19.68
C GLU A 501 -8.53 7.22 21.13
N ASN A 502 -7.42 6.79 21.72
CA ASN A 502 -7.03 7.26 23.06
C ASN A 502 -6.65 8.73 23.05
N ARG A 503 -5.89 9.18 22.06
CA ARG A 503 -5.43 10.57 21.93
C ARG A 503 -6.57 11.56 21.72
N TYR A 504 -7.56 11.19 20.91
CA TYR A 504 -8.69 12.03 20.52
C TYR A 504 -10.00 11.61 21.20
N LYS A 505 -9.91 11.03 22.40
CA LYS A 505 -11.07 10.51 23.13
C LYS A 505 -12.18 11.55 23.29
N ASP A 506 -11.84 12.80 23.61
CA ASP A 506 -12.80 13.88 23.78
C ASP A 506 -13.56 14.20 22.50
N ILE A 507 -12.88 14.13 21.34
CA ILE A 507 -13.50 14.28 20.02
C ILE A 507 -14.47 13.12 19.74
N VAL A 508 -14.02 11.87 20.04
CA VAL A 508 -14.87 10.69 19.87
C VAL A 508 -16.13 10.79 20.72
N GLU A 509 -16.03 11.17 21.97
CA GLU A 509 -17.18 11.32 22.87
C GLU A 509 -18.12 12.42 22.39
N ALA A 510 -17.62 13.59 21.99
CA ALA A 510 -18.40 14.71 21.50
C ALA A 510 -19.20 14.37 20.22
N LEU A 511 -18.63 13.57 19.29
CA LEU A 511 -19.31 13.13 18.08
C LEU A 511 -20.60 12.33 18.36
N TYR A 512 -20.69 11.63 19.50
CA TYR A 512 -21.86 10.83 19.91
C TYR A 512 -22.75 11.54 20.94
N LEU A 513 -22.33 12.71 21.44
CA LEU A 513 -23.18 13.61 22.22
C LEU A 513 -23.96 14.54 21.28
N ASN A 514 -24.92 15.27 21.84
CA ASN A 514 -25.70 16.28 21.09
C ASN A 514 -25.01 17.66 21.11
N ASP A 515 -23.69 17.68 21.19
CA ASP A 515 -22.92 18.91 21.14
C ASP A 515 -22.65 19.33 19.70
N ASP A 516 -22.66 20.64 19.45
CA ASP A 516 -22.35 21.21 18.13
C ASP A 516 -20.85 21.52 17.97
N ASN A 517 -20.10 21.56 19.07
CA ASN A 517 -18.68 21.88 19.08
C ASN A 517 -17.95 21.08 20.17
N VAL A 518 -16.66 20.84 19.98
CA VAL A 518 -15.74 20.32 20.99
C VAL A 518 -14.58 21.27 21.18
N HIS A 519 -14.32 21.66 22.42
CA HIS A 519 -13.18 22.51 22.78
C HIS A 519 -11.91 21.67 22.91
N ILE A 520 -10.86 22.06 22.20
CA ILE A 520 -9.54 21.41 22.23
C ILE A 520 -8.53 22.37 22.84
N ASP A 521 -7.85 21.90 23.89
CA ASP A 521 -6.72 22.55 24.53
C ASP A 521 -5.59 21.51 24.65
N THR A 522 -4.62 21.56 23.73
CA THR A 522 -3.56 20.56 23.64
C THR A 522 -2.24 21.14 23.17
N THR A 523 -1.16 20.42 23.45
CA THR A 523 0.18 20.77 22.94
C THR A 523 0.57 19.74 21.88
N ILE A 524 0.89 20.22 20.68
CA ILE A 524 1.50 19.41 19.63
C ILE A 524 3.01 19.63 19.58
N LYS A 525 3.74 18.57 19.25
CA LYS A 525 5.18 18.60 19.05
C LYS A 525 5.46 18.42 17.55
N TYR A 526 6.20 19.32 16.94
CA TYR A 526 6.62 19.24 15.54
C TYR A 526 7.89 18.41 15.39
N GLU A 527 8.16 17.88 14.17
CA GLU A 527 9.35 17.11 13.81
C GLU A 527 10.66 17.77 14.23
N ASP A 528 10.73 19.10 14.17
CA ASP A 528 11.90 19.88 14.56
C ASP A 528 12.04 20.08 16.09
N GLY A 529 11.19 19.42 16.88
CA GLY A 529 11.18 19.49 18.34
C GLY A 529 10.47 20.72 18.93
N ARG A 530 9.99 21.66 18.10
CA ARG A 530 9.17 22.78 18.56
C ARG A 530 7.84 22.26 19.10
N GLN A 531 7.32 22.95 20.10
CA GLN A 531 5.99 22.68 20.65
C GLN A 531 5.08 23.88 20.39
N ALA A 532 3.85 23.63 19.98
CA ALA A 532 2.82 24.64 19.88
C ALA A 532 1.63 24.25 20.75
N HIS A 533 1.17 25.18 21.56
CA HIS A 533 -0.07 25.05 22.31
C HIS A 533 -1.23 25.46 21.41
N ILE A 534 -2.18 24.55 21.20
CA ILE A 534 -3.35 24.77 20.36
C ILE A 534 -4.58 24.86 21.24
N ILE A 535 -5.29 25.96 21.09
CA ILE A 535 -6.63 26.14 21.64
C ILE A 535 -7.56 26.40 20.46
N THR A 536 -8.57 25.57 20.30
CA THR A 536 -9.52 25.69 19.18
C THR A 536 -10.84 25.00 19.51
N ASP A 537 -11.93 25.52 18.94
CA ASP A 537 -13.23 24.83 18.94
C ASP A 537 -13.42 24.16 17.59
N LEU A 538 -13.67 22.85 17.60
CA LEU A 538 -13.95 22.08 16.39
C LEU A 538 -15.48 21.93 16.26
N HIS A 539 -16.01 22.23 15.06
CA HIS A 539 -17.42 22.11 14.78
C HIS A 539 -17.80 20.67 14.43
N ILE A 540 -18.88 20.16 15.05
CA ILE A 540 -19.47 18.88 14.71
C ILE A 540 -20.55 19.14 13.66
N ARG A 541 -20.34 18.62 12.45
CA ARG A 541 -21.31 18.75 11.37
C ARG A 541 -22.13 17.47 11.25
N LYS A 542 -23.44 17.61 11.42
CA LYS A 542 -24.42 16.55 11.12
C LYS A 542 -24.79 16.65 9.65
N LEU A 543 -24.66 15.53 8.93
CA LEU A 543 -25.08 15.44 7.54
C LEU A 543 -26.62 15.44 7.46
N LYS A 544 -27.15 16.23 6.57
CA LYS A 544 -28.59 16.23 6.25
C LYS A 544 -28.80 15.26 5.10
N GLU A 545 -29.78 14.38 5.22
CA GLU A 545 -30.24 13.52 4.14
C GLU A 545 -30.61 14.28 2.87
#